data_9771d7430bda43d29d2093f85848d9ba
#
_entry.id   9771d7430bda43d29d2093f85848d9ba
#
_cell.length_a   1.000
_cell.length_b   1.000
_cell.length_c   1.000
_cell.angle_alpha   90.00
_cell.angle_beta   90.00
_cell.angle_gamma   90.00
#
_symmetry.space_group_name_H-M   'P 1'
#
loop_
_entity.id
_entity.type
_entity.pdbx_description
1 polymer ?
#
loop_
_entity_poly.entity_id
_entity_poly.type
_entity_poly.pdbx_seq_one_letter_code
_entity_poly.pdbx_strand_id
1 'polypeptide(L)'
;MNDLKKAANIIKNSDLVAFPTETVYGLGADACSQEACSKIFQVKGRPANNPLIVHVASVQDAKNIVDFNEDAEKLASLWPGPLTLVLPKKDNAILAQCVTAGLNSVAIRIPADPIALNLIRESGCPIAAPSANKSGTLSSTSYEHVRKNFGDKIFILPSNGNATYGLESTIIDLTSPKPTILRFGFITPAVLEKVLGREVFIASKLSEIKAPGMLLKHYAPKTKVRLNADGALRSSEVGLNFGKSKLNGLGSLNLSDGADMIEAAANLFDYLHNLDEFCQKNNINTIAVAPIPNAGIGLAINDRLSRAAE
;
A
#
# COMPACT_ATOMS: atom_id res chain seq x y z
N MET A 1 -26.76 -8.84 -11.38
CA MET A 1 -25.60 -8.25 -12.10
C MET A 1 -24.37 -8.69 -11.32
N ASN A 2 -23.34 -9.26 -11.94
CA ASN A 2 -22.13 -9.67 -11.23
C ASN A 2 -21.48 -8.42 -10.59
N ASP A 3 -21.01 -8.54 -9.34
CA ASP A 3 -20.40 -7.43 -8.57
C ASP A 3 -19.27 -6.72 -9.33
N LEU A 4 -18.51 -7.46 -10.13
CA LEU A 4 -17.46 -6.90 -10.98
C LEU A 4 -18.02 -5.91 -12.01
N LYS A 5 -19.09 -6.27 -12.73
CA LYS A 5 -19.74 -5.38 -13.71
C LYS A 5 -20.38 -4.16 -13.03
N LYS A 6 -20.93 -4.34 -11.83
CA LYS A 6 -21.45 -3.23 -11.04
C LYS A 6 -20.33 -2.26 -10.66
N ALA A 7 -19.19 -2.78 -10.16
CA ALA A 7 -18.02 -1.98 -9.83
C ALA A 7 -17.46 -1.23 -11.04
N ALA A 8 -17.31 -1.90 -12.18
CA ALA A 8 -16.87 -1.26 -13.43
C ALA A 8 -17.79 -0.12 -13.88
N ASN A 9 -19.10 -0.30 -13.75
CA ASN A 9 -20.07 0.76 -14.06
C ASN A 9 -19.95 1.95 -13.09
N ILE A 10 -19.69 1.70 -11.80
CA ILE A 10 -19.45 2.78 -10.84
C ILE A 10 -18.23 3.60 -11.23
N ILE A 11 -17.10 2.96 -11.59
CA ILE A 11 -15.89 3.64 -12.09
C ILE A 11 -16.19 4.46 -13.33
N LYS A 12 -16.90 3.89 -14.34
CA LYS A 12 -17.30 4.59 -15.59
C LYS A 12 -18.18 5.81 -15.34
N ASN A 13 -18.95 5.79 -14.26
CA ASN A 13 -19.79 6.92 -13.83
C ASN A 13 -19.07 7.91 -12.90
N SER A 14 -17.74 7.93 -12.94
CA SER A 14 -16.90 8.85 -12.14
C SER A 14 -17.13 8.72 -10.63
N ASP A 15 -17.39 7.51 -10.11
CA ASP A 15 -17.56 7.27 -8.69
C ASP A 15 -16.53 6.25 -8.17
N LEU A 16 -16.49 6.01 -6.86
CA LEU A 16 -15.45 5.27 -6.16
C LEU A 16 -15.81 3.81 -5.94
N VAL A 17 -14.83 2.94 -6.09
CA VAL A 17 -14.89 1.51 -5.72
C VAL A 17 -13.70 1.14 -4.87
N ALA A 18 -13.93 0.45 -3.75
CA ALA A 18 -12.85 -0.24 -3.05
C ALA A 18 -12.70 -1.65 -3.63
N PHE A 19 -11.48 -2.05 -3.96
CA PHE A 19 -11.19 -3.33 -4.59
C PHE A 19 -9.95 -4.01 -3.99
N PRO A 20 -9.95 -5.35 -3.90
CA PRO A 20 -8.81 -6.09 -3.39
C PRO A 20 -7.63 -6.01 -4.37
N THR A 21 -6.42 -6.07 -3.82
CA THR A 21 -5.19 -6.40 -4.55
C THR A 21 -4.41 -7.42 -3.72
N GLU A 22 -3.37 -8.00 -4.31
CA GLU A 22 -2.46 -8.90 -3.59
C GLU A 22 -1.70 -8.21 -2.45
N THR A 23 -1.65 -6.88 -2.44
CA THR A 23 -0.95 -6.05 -1.44
C THR A 23 -1.86 -5.54 -0.34
N VAL A 24 -2.75 -4.61 -0.65
CA VAL A 24 -3.78 -4.03 0.24
C VAL A 24 -4.99 -3.66 -0.61
N TYR A 25 -6.14 -3.42 0.01
CA TYR A 25 -7.29 -2.87 -0.71
C TYR A 25 -7.00 -1.48 -1.26
N GLY A 26 -7.35 -1.25 -2.53
CA GLY A 26 -7.29 0.05 -3.20
C GLY A 26 -8.62 0.77 -3.17
N LEU A 27 -8.63 2.09 -2.98
CA LEU A 27 -9.79 2.96 -3.23
C LEU A 27 -9.65 3.58 -4.61
N GLY A 28 -10.36 3.02 -5.59
CA GLY A 28 -10.19 3.28 -7.01
C GLY A 28 -11.16 4.30 -7.58
N ALA A 29 -10.67 5.04 -8.55
CA ALA A 29 -11.40 5.93 -9.42
C ALA A 29 -10.82 5.90 -10.83
N ASP A 30 -11.58 6.32 -11.85
CA ASP A 30 -11.05 6.55 -13.19
C ASP A 30 -9.92 7.58 -13.14
N ALA A 31 -8.71 7.15 -13.51
CA ALA A 31 -7.51 8.00 -13.47
C ALA A 31 -7.58 9.19 -14.47
N CYS A 32 -8.44 9.11 -15.47
CA CYS A 32 -8.63 10.18 -16.46
C CYS A 32 -9.67 11.23 -16.01
N SER A 33 -10.51 10.92 -15.01
CA SER A 33 -11.56 11.80 -14.52
C SER A 33 -11.08 12.63 -13.32
N GLN A 34 -10.96 13.96 -13.51
CA GLN A 34 -10.62 14.90 -12.43
C GLN A 34 -11.66 14.87 -11.32
N GLU A 35 -12.95 14.75 -11.66
CA GLU A 35 -14.04 14.64 -10.70
C GLU A 35 -13.89 13.38 -9.84
N ALA A 36 -13.73 12.20 -10.47
CA ALA A 36 -13.60 10.93 -9.78
C ALA A 36 -12.37 10.89 -8.86
N CYS A 37 -11.21 11.32 -9.36
CA CYS A 37 -9.99 11.36 -8.56
C CYS A 37 -10.09 12.34 -7.38
N SER A 38 -10.74 13.49 -7.55
CA SER A 38 -10.97 14.46 -6.47
C SER A 38 -11.79 13.87 -5.32
N LYS A 39 -12.75 12.98 -5.61
CA LYS A 39 -13.53 12.26 -4.59
C LYS A 39 -12.63 11.39 -3.68
N ILE A 40 -11.54 10.77 -4.23
CA ILE A 40 -10.57 10.01 -3.43
C ILE A 40 -9.97 10.90 -2.34
N PHE A 41 -9.50 12.10 -2.69
CA PHE A 41 -8.88 13.03 -1.74
C PHE A 41 -9.88 13.48 -0.67
N GLN A 42 -11.11 13.81 -1.07
CA GLN A 42 -12.18 14.23 -0.15
C GLN A 42 -12.55 13.12 0.84
N VAL A 43 -12.84 11.91 0.32
CA VAL A 43 -13.29 10.78 1.14
C VAL A 43 -12.21 10.31 2.11
N LYS A 44 -10.93 10.33 1.71
CA LYS A 44 -9.79 9.94 2.56
C LYS A 44 -9.33 11.05 3.50
N GLY A 45 -9.62 12.32 3.25
CA GLY A 45 -8.93 13.45 3.87
C GLY A 45 -7.43 13.48 3.47
N ARG A 46 -7.12 13.15 2.20
CA ARG A 46 -5.76 13.04 1.70
C ARG A 46 -5.21 14.40 1.29
N PRO A 47 -3.95 14.75 1.67
CA PRO A 47 -3.29 15.96 1.19
C PRO A 47 -3.17 15.97 -0.35
N ALA A 48 -3.46 17.13 -0.98
CA ALA A 48 -3.47 17.26 -2.44
C ALA A 48 -2.09 17.08 -3.10
N ASN A 49 -1.01 17.31 -2.36
CA ASN A 49 0.37 17.13 -2.81
C ASN A 49 0.86 15.67 -2.73
N ASN A 50 0.01 14.71 -2.38
CA ASN A 50 0.39 13.31 -2.28
C ASN A 50 -0.18 12.54 -3.48
N PRO A 51 0.63 12.25 -4.53
CA PRO A 51 0.16 11.66 -5.78
C PRO A 51 -0.47 10.28 -5.60
N LEU A 52 -1.15 9.79 -6.63
CA LEU A 52 -1.82 8.49 -6.64
C LEU A 52 -1.03 7.49 -7.51
N ILE A 53 -1.19 6.19 -7.23
CA ILE A 53 -0.69 5.13 -8.11
C ILE A 53 -1.75 4.84 -9.17
N VAL A 54 -1.35 4.83 -10.43
CA VAL A 54 -2.19 4.42 -11.56
C VAL A 54 -2.03 2.93 -11.78
N HIS A 55 -3.13 2.21 -11.75
CA HIS A 55 -3.18 0.77 -11.99
C HIS A 55 -3.67 0.52 -13.42
N VAL A 56 -2.96 -0.34 -14.15
CA VAL A 56 -3.25 -0.73 -15.54
C VAL A 56 -3.27 -2.24 -15.68
N ALA A 57 -3.83 -2.77 -16.78
CA ALA A 57 -4.00 -4.19 -16.98
C ALA A 57 -2.86 -4.86 -17.78
N SER A 58 -2.01 -4.06 -18.44
CA SER A 58 -0.91 -4.56 -19.27
C SER A 58 0.27 -3.59 -19.33
N VAL A 59 1.45 -4.11 -19.72
CA VAL A 59 2.64 -3.28 -19.99
C VAL A 59 2.37 -2.30 -21.14
N GLN A 60 1.58 -2.70 -22.13
CA GLN A 60 1.22 -1.80 -23.23
C GLN A 60 0.39 -0.62 -22.75
N ASP A 61 -0.58 -0.84 -21.83
CA ASP A 61 -1.36 0.24 -21.23
C ASP A 61 -0.45 1.20 -20.43
N ALA A 62 0.54 0.65 -19.70
CA ALA A 62 1.53 1.46 -19.00
C ALA A 62 2.34 2.33 -19.99
N LYS A 63 2.82 1.74 -21.10
CA LYS A 63 3.58 2.45 -22.15
C LYS A 63 2.77 3.53 -22.86
N ASN A 64 1.46 3.49 -22.84
CA ASN A 64 0.62 4.56 -23.35
C ASN A 64 0.60 5.82 -22.44
N ILE A 65 0.96 5.65 -21.15
CA ILE A 65 0.88 6.70 -20.13
C ILE A 65 2.27 7.29 -19.79
N VAL A 66 3.29 6.44 -19.74
CA VAL A 66 4.64 6.81 -19.29
C VAL A 66 5.71 6.37 -20.28
N ASP A 67 6.87 7.06 -20.24
CA ASP A 67 8.04 6.71 -21.03
C ASP A 67 8.84 5.62 -20.31
N PHE A 68 8.96 4.47 -20.98
CA PHE A 68 9.78 3.37 -20.50
C PHE A 68 11.25 3.57 -20.88
N ASN A 69 12.12 3.53 -19.89
CA ASN A 69 13.56 3.40 -20.10
C ASN A 69 13.98 1.91 -19.99
N GLU A 70 15.27 1.64 -20.20
CA GLU A 70 15.82 0.26 -20.15
C GLU A 70 15.57 -0.42 -18.80
N ASP A 71 15.67 0.30 -17.68
CA ASP A 71 15.41 -0.24 -16.36
C ASP A 71 13.92 -0.60 -16.16
N ALA A 72 13.02 0.22 -16.67
CA ALA A 72 11.59 -0.06 -16.63
C ALA A 72 11.25 -1.32 -17.45
N GLU A 73 11.88 -1.53 -18.62
CA GLU A 73 11.71 -2.74 -19.43
C GLU A 73 12.16 -4.00 -18.65
N LYS A 74 13.31 -3.93 -17.96
CA LYS A 74 13.80 -5.04 -17.13
C LYS A 74 12.85 -5.33 -15.96
N LEU A 75 12.44 -4.29 -15.22
CA LEU A 75 11.61 -4.41 -14.03
C LEU A 75 10.15 -4.79 -14.35
N ALA A 76 9.68 -4.54 -15.58
CA ALA A 76 8.37 -5.00 -16.04
C ALA A 76 8.23 -6.54 -16.03
N SER A 77 9.34 -7.29 -15.98
CA SER A 77 9.33 -8.75 -15.78
C SER A 77 8.77 -9.16 -14.40
N LEU A 78 8.70 -8.25 -13.44
CA LEU A 78 8.12 -8.45 -12.11
C LEU A 78 6.62 -8.09 -12.06
N TRP A 79 6.03 -7.73 -13.19
CA TRP A 79 4.60 -7.50 -13.35
C TRP A 79 3.92 -8.69 -14.07
N PRO A 80 2.66 -8.98 -13.72
CA PRO A 80 1.83 -8.42 -12.65
C PRO A 80 2.40 -8.71 -11.26
N GLY A 81 2.36 -7.69 -10.34
CA GLY A 81 2.98 -7.90 -9.03
C GLY A 81 3.03 -6.68 -8.11
N PRO A 82 3.64 -6.85 -6.93
CA PRO A 82 3.70 -5.84 -5.88
C PRO A 82 4.82 -4.80 -6.13
N LEU A 83 4.98 -4.35 -7.37
CA LEU A 83 5.97 -3.36 -7.79
C LEU A 83 5.28 -2.16 -8.45
N THR A 84 5.66 -0.96 -8.04
CA THR A 84 5.25 0.31 -8.65
C THR A 84 6.48 1.01 -9.20
N LEU A 85 6.43 1.42 -10.47
CA LEU A 85 7.47 2.20 -11.12
C LEU A 85 7.04 3.68 -11.17
N VAL A 86 7.92 4.60 -10.81
CA VAL A 86 7.74 6.03 -11.06
C VAL A 86 8.54 6.39 -12.30
N LEU A 87 7.83 6.84 -13.34
CA LEU A 87 8.37 7.09 -14.67
C LEU A 87 7.93 8.47 -15.20
N PRO A 88 8.67 9.09 -16.14
CA PRO A 88 8.23 10.30 -16.79
C PRO A 88 6.87 10.11 -17.47
N LYS A 89 5.94 11.05 -17.24
CA LYS A 89 4.64 11.08 -17.87
C LYS A 89 4.78 11.53 -19.32
N LYS A 90 4.13 10.82 -20.25
CA LYS A 90 4.04 11.26 -21.65
C LYS A 90 3.20 12.54 -21.77
N ASP A 91 3.59 13.44 -22.67
CA ASP A 91 2.89 14.70 -22.88
C ASP A 91 1.43 14.51 -23.33
N ASN A 92 1.17 13.47 -24.13
CA ASN A 92 -0.16 13.11 -24.61
C ASN A 92 -0.96 12.17 -23.68
N ALA A 93 -0.43 11.82 -22.50
CA ALA A 93 -1.13 10.97 -21.54
C ALA A 93 -2.33 11.69 -20.94
N ILE A 94 -3.49 11.08 -21.07
CA ILE A 94 -4.75 11.62 -20.51
C ILE A 94 -4.87 11.11 -19.06
N LEU A 95 -4.50 11.95 -18.10
CA LEU A 95 -4.65 11.72 -16.68
C LEU A 95 -5.20 12.97 -15.99
N ALA A 96 -6.02 12.78 -14.97
CA ALA A 96 -6.46 13.85 -14.09
C ALA A 96 -5.26 14.52 -13.41
N GLN A 97 -5.24 15.84 -13.33
CA GLN A 97 -4.11 16.61 -12.78
C GLN A 97 -3.79 16.23 -11.32
N CYS A 98 -4.81 15.92 -10.52
CA CYS A 98 -4.63 15.52 -9.13
C CYS A 98 -3.94 14.15 -8.97
N VAL A 99 -3.92 13.30 -10.01
CA VAL A 99 -3.24 11.99 -9.96
C VAL A 99 -1.74 12.15 -9.77
N THR A 100 -1.14 13.09 -10.50
CA THR A 100 0.31 13.37 -10.44
C THR A 100 0.68 14.39 -9.36
N ALA A 101 -0.31 15.05 -8.74
CA ALA A 101 -0.07 16.19 -7.83
C ALA A 101 0.80 17.31 -8.47
N GLY A 102 0.69 17.50 -9.80
CA GLY A 102 1.46 18.48 -10.56
C GLY A 102 2.86 18.03 -10.99
N LEU A 103 3.27 16.79 -10.69
CA LEU A 103 4.56 16.24 -11.11
C LEU A 103 4.54 15.82 -12.59
N ASN A 104 5.72 15.88 -13.24
CA ASN A 104 5.94 15.37 -14.60
C ASN A 104 6.21 13.85 -14.61
N SER A 105 5.86 13.15 -13.54
CA SER A 105 6.03 11.71 -13.40
C SER A 105 4.77 11.04 -12.89
N VAL A 106 4.63 9.75 -13.16
CA VAL A 106 3.50 8.92 -12.74
C VAL A 106 4.01 7.67 -12.03
N ALA A 107 3.43 7.37 -10.88
CA ALA A 107 3.57 6.08 -10.23
C ALA A 107 2.60 5.09 -10.89
N ILE A 108 3.09 4.03 -11.53
CA ILE A 108 2.29 3.09 -12.31
C ILE A 108 2.55 1.64 -11.87
N ARG A 109 1.50 0.81 -11.92
CA ARG A 109 1.57 -0.59 -11.48
C ARG A 109 0.60 -1.48 -12.26
N ILE A 110 0.97 -2.76 -12.43
CA ILE A 110 0.07 -3.84 -12.84
C ILE A 110 -0.11 -4.76 -11.63
N PRO A 111 -1.29 -4.77 -10.96
CA PRO A 111 -1.52 -5.64 -9.82
C PRO A 111 -1.61 -7.11 -10.23
N ALA A 112 -1.27 -8.04 -9.34
CA ALA A 112 -1.37 -9.47 -9.62
C ALA A 112 -2.75 -10.07 -9.28
N ASP A 113 -3.55 -9.37 -8.50
CA ASP A 113 -4.87 -9.85 -8.09
C ASP A 113 -5.83 -9.93 -9.29
N PRO A 114 -6.45 -11.10 -9.56
CA PRO A 114 -7.36 -11.27 -10.69
C PRO A 114 -8.59 -10.37 -10.64
N ILE A 115 -9.12 -10.03 -9.45
CA ILE A 115 -10.28 -9.15 -9.30
C ILE A 115 -9.89 -7.73 -9.72
N ALA A 116 -8.71 -7.26 -9.26
CA ALA A 116 -8.17 -5.95 -9.65
C ALA A 116 -7.96 -5.85 -11.18
N LEU A 117 -7.29 -6.85 -11.77
CA LEU A 117 -7.04 -6.89 -13.22
C LEU A 117 -8.34 -6.90 -14.03
N ASN A 118 -9.33 -7.70 -13.61
CA ASN A 118 -10.62 -7.77 -14.28
C ASN A 118 -11.41 -6.47 -14.12
N LEU A 119 -11.34 -5.82 -12.95
CA LEU A 119 -11.97 -4.50 -12.76
C LEU A 119 -11.38 -3.46 -13.72
N ILE A 120 -10.05 -3.40 -13.85
CA ILE A 120 -9.39 -2.46 -14.77
C ILE A 120 -9.84 -2.73 -16.22
N ARG A 121 -9.85 -4.00 -16.66
CA ARG A 121 -10.28 -4.37 -18.02
C ARG A 121 -11.75 -4.04 -18.27
N GLU A 122 -12.65 -4.39 -17.35
CA GLU A 122 -14.11 -4.13 -17.48
C GLU A 122 -14.43 -2.64 -17.40
N SER A 123 -13.64 -1.86 -16.66
CA SER A 123 -13.79 -0.39 -16.60
C SER A 123 -13.35 0.29 -17.89
N GLY A 124 -12.43 -0.32 -18.65
CA GLY A 124 -11.90 0.22 -19.89
C GLY A 124 -11.05 1.49 -19.72
N CYS A 125 -10.60 1.76 -18.50
CA CYS A 125 -9.76 2.91 -18.17
C CYS A 125 -8.69 2.54 -17.10
N PRO A 126 -7.57 3.27 -17.02
CA PRO A 126 -6.64 3.14 -15.92
C PRO A 126 -7.29 3.57 -14.61
N ILE A 127 -6.99 2.88 -13.51
CA ILE A 127 -7.59 3.17 -12.19
C ILE A 127 -6.54 3.81 -11.27
N ALA A 128 -6.78 5.04 -10.85
CA ALA A 128 -6.00 5.69 -9.80
C ALA A 128 -6.47 5.17 -8.43
N ALA A 129 -5.56 4.58 -7.65
CA ALA A 129 -5.94 4.04 -6.35
C ALA A 129 -4.82 4.15 -5.30
N PRO A 130 -5.01 4.89 -4.21
CA PRO A 130 -4.31 4.72 -2.94
C PRO A 130 -4.93 3.55 -2.15
N SER A 131 -4.35 3.18 -0.98
CA SER A 131 -4.95 2.22 -0.06
C SER A 131 -6.36 2.65 0.40
N ALA A 132 -7.26 1.69 0.66
CA ALA A 132 -8.66 1.96 1.01
C ALA A 132 -8.86 2.17 2.53
N ASN A 133 -8.24 3.21 3.09
CA ASN A 133 -8.34 3.67 4.48
C ASN A 133 -8.39 5.19 4.54
N LYS A 134 -8.75 5.78 5.69
CA LYS A 134 -8.58 7.23 5.92
C LYS A 134 -7.09 7.58 5.93
N SER A 135 -6.76 8.81 5.51
CA SER A 135 -5.35 9.25 5.44
C SER A 135 -4.69 9.17 6.82
N GLY A 136 -3.47 8.62 6.86
CA GLY A 136 -2.69 8.48 8.10
C GLY A 136 -3.02 7.24 8.94
N THR A 137 -4.16 6.56 8.73
CA THR A 137 -4.55 5.35 9.49
C THR A 137 -3.97 4.08 8.88
N LEU A 138 -4.16 2.93 9.55
CA LEU A 138 -3.74 1.59 9.09
C LEU A 138 -4.32 1.27 7.71
N SER A 139 -3.51 0.68 6.85
CA SER A 139 -3.98 0.21 5.53
C SER A 139 -4.97 -0.94 5.67
N SER A 140 -5.96 -0.99 4.78
CA SER A 140 -6.98 -2.03 4.77
C SER A 140 -6.49 -3.25 3.98
N THR A 141 -6.46 -4.42 4.61
CA THR A 141 -6.08 -5.70 4.00
C THR A 141 -7.26 -6.64 3.80
N SER A 142 -8.43 -6.30 4.36
CA SER A 142 -9.66 -7.07 4.23
C SER A 142 -10.87 -6.19 3.88
N TYR A 143 -11.96 -6.84 3.45
CA TYR A 143 -13.26 -6.22 3.24
C TYR A 143 -13.75 -5.49 4.50
N GLU A 144 -13.61 -6.11 5.66
CA GLU A 144 -14.05 -5.59 6.95
C GLU A 144 -13.28 -4.32 7.33
N HIS A 145 -11.98 -4.25 7.05
CA HIS A 145 -11.19 -3.04 7.29
C HIS A 145 -11.69 -1.87 6.44
N VAL A 146 -12.01 -2.11 5.17
CA VAL A 146 -12.58 -1.06 4.29
C VAL A 146 -13.94 -0.62 4.81
N ARG A 147 -14.82 -1.57 5.16
CA ARG A 147 -16.16 -1.29 5.67
C ARG A 147 -16.13 -0.46 6.96
N LYS A 148 -15.19 -0.76 7.87
CA LYS A 148 -14.98 0.05 9.08
C LYS A 148 -14.56 1.50 8.77
N ASN A 149 -13.78 1.72 7.71
CA ASN A 149 -13.32 3.05 7.32
C ASN A 149 -14.39 3.90 6.63
N PHE A 150 -15.24 3.30 5.80
CA PHE A 150 -16.13 4.03 4.88
C PHE A 150 -17.61 3.68 5.02
N GLY A 151 -17.96 2.62 5.78
CA GLY A 151 -19.33 2.15 5.90
C GLY A 151 -19.89 1.71 4.56
N ASP A 152 -21.19 1.98 4.34
CA ASP A 152 -21.89 1.66 3.08
C ASP A 152 -21.78 2.78 2.02
N LYS A 153 -20.92 3.79 2.27
CA LYS A 153 -20.74 4.92 1.35
C LYS A 153 -19.93 4.57 0.10
N ILE A 154 -19.14 3.51 0.16
CA ILE A 154 -18.28 3.05 -0.94
C ILE A 154 -18.68 1.62 -1.28
N PHE A 155 -18.87 1.35 -2.58
CA PHE A 155 -19.04 -0.02 -3.04
C PHE A 155 -17.72 -0.79 -2.88
N ILE A 156 -17.76 -1.92 -2.21
CA ILE A 156 -16.57 -2.74 -1.91
C ILE A 156 -16.69 -4.04 -2.69
N LEU A 157 -15.75 -4.30 -3.59
CA LEU A 157 -15.62 -5.63 -4.20
C LEU A 157 -15.11 -6.62 -3.16
N PRO A 158 -15.84 -7.72 -2.94
CA PRO A 158 -15.40 -8.75 -1.99
C PRO A 158 -14.17 -9.50 -2.51
N SER A 159 -13.35 -9.99 -1.59
CA SER A 159 -12.29 -10.98 -1.82
C SER A 159 -12.47 -12.18 -0.92
N ASN A 160 -11.84 -13.30 -1.28
CA ASN A 160 -11.79 -14.49 -0.44
C ASN A 160 -10.61 -14.40 0.55
N GLY A 161 -10.80 -13.66 1.65
CA GLY A 161 -9.79 -13.51 2.70
C GLY A 161 -8.96 -12.22 2.61
N ASN A 162 -7.87 -12.18 3.37
CA ASN A 162 -6.95 -11.04 3.46
C ASN A 162 -6.01 -10.96 2.23
N ALA A 163 -5.45 -9.78 1.99
CA ALA A 163 -4.45 -9.57 0.96
C ALA A 163 -3.21 -10.46 1.20
N THR A 164 -2.71 -11.11 0.14
CA THR A 164 -1.65 -12.13 0.22
C THR A 164 -0.35 -11.60 0.83
N TYR A 165 0.06 -10.38 0.48
CA TYR A 165 1.32 -9.79 0.97
C TYR A 165 1.13 -8.87 2.19
N GLY A 166 -0.07 -8.38 2.43
CA GLY A 166 -0.41 -7.57 3.59
C GLY A 166 0.28 -6.20 3.68
N LEU A 167 1.22 -5.88 2.79
CA LEU A 167 1.94 -4.62 2.71
C LEU A 167 1.78 -4.00 1.32
N GLU A 168 1.86 -2.67 1.22
CA GLU A 168 1.82 -1.97 -0.05
C GLU A 168 3.02 -2.34 -0.94
N SER A 169 2.87 -2.11 -2.25
CA SER A 169 3.91 -2.35 -3.25
C SER A 169 5.22 -1.63 -2.96
N THR A 170 6.33 -2.24 -3.35
CA THR A 170 7.61 -1.54 -3.47
C THR A 170 7.47 -0.44 -4.51
N ILE A 171 8.01 0.76 -4.24
CA ILE A 171 8.03 1.87 -5.20
C ILE A 171 9.47 2.23 -5.52
N ILE A 172 9.81 2.22 -6.81
CA ILE A 172 11.11 2.63 -7.31
C ILE A 172 10.96 3.79 -8.31
N ASP A 173 11.75 4.84 -8.11
CA ASP A 173 11.86 6.00 -9.00
C ASP A 173 12.91 5.73 -10.07
N LEU A 174 12.48 5.81 -11.33
CA LEU A 174 13.28 5.63 -12.52
C LEU A 174 13.33 6.91 -13.39
N THR A 175 12.94 8.06 -12.82
CA THR A 175 12.96 9.35 -13.52
C THR A 175 14.37 9.94 -13.67
N SER A 176 15.36 9.32 -13.04
CA SER A 176 16.78 9.69 -13.12
C SER A 176 17.65 8.46 -13.41
N PRO A 177 18.93 8.64 -13.82
CA PRO A 177 19.84 7.52 -14.04
C PRO A 177 20.12 6.65 -12.79
N LYS A 178 19.77 7.13 -11.59
CA LYS A 178 19.94 6.42 -10.32
C LYS A 178 18.61 5.82 -9.90
N PRO A 179 18.35 4.50 -10.10
CA PRO A 179 17.14 3.86 -9.64
C PRO A 179 17.04 3.96 -8.12
N THR A 180 15.99 4.62 -7.62
CA THR A 180 15.87 4.97 -6.19
C THR A 180 14.60 4.41 -5.58
N ILE A 181 14.72 3.59 -4.53
CA ILE A 181 13.59 3.06 -3.79
C ILE A 181 12.98 4.20 -2.95
N LEU A 182 11.72 4.52 -3.23
CA LEU A 182 10.93 5.52 -2.49
C LEU A 182 10.15 4.91 -1.35
N ARG A 183 9.78 3.63 -1.46
CA ARG A 183 9.05 2.88 -0.44
C ARG A 183 9.44 1.41 -0.49
N PHE A 184 9.85 0.86 0.63
CA PHE A 184 10.03 -0.58 0.77
C PHE A 184 8.69 -1.30 0.71
N GLY A 185 8.67 -2.48 0.10
CA GLY A 185 7.53 -3.40 0.02
C GLY A 185 8.01 -4.83 -0.12
N PHE A 186 7.19 -5.70 -0.72
CA PHE A 186 7.51 -7.13 -0.83
C PHE A 186 8.70 -7.40 -1.77
N ILE A 187 8.86 -6.60 -2.84
CA ILE A 187 10.05 -6.69 -3.71
C ILE A 187 11.20 -5.99 -3.01
N THR A 188 12.19 -6.78 -2.58
CA THR A 188 13.34 -6.31 -1.79
C THR A 188 14.39 -5.61 -2.67
N PRO A 189 15.29 -4.78 -2.08
CA PRO A 189 16.40 -4.18 -2.82
C PRO A 189 17.23 -5.22 -3.59
N ALA A 190 17.56 -6.35 -2.96
CA ALA A 190 18.34 -7.43 -3.60
C ALA A 190 17.67 -8.02 -4.85
N VAL A 191 16.32 -8.13 -4.87
CA VAL A 191 15.58 -8.57 -6.05
C VAL A 191 15.67 -7.54 -7.16
N LEU A 192 15.51 -6.24 -6.83
CA LEU A 192 15.61 -5.16 -7.81
C LEU A 192 17.01 -5.09 -8.42
N GLU A 193 18.07 -5.15 -7.59
CA GLU A 193 19.47 -5.15 -8.03
C GLU A 193 19.79 -6.34 -8.94
N LYS A 194 19.27 -7.52 -8.61
CA LYS A 194 19.43 -8.73 -9.43
C LYS A 194 18.81 -8.57 -10.82
N VAL A 195 17.61 -7.97 -10.90
CA VAL A 195 16.91 -7.75 -12.19
C VAL A 195 17.57 -6.65 -13.00
N LEU A 196 17.98 -5.56 -12.35
CA LEU A 196 18.63 -4.43 -13.01
C LEU A 196 20.09 -4.72 -13.42
N GLY A 197 20.76 -5.62 -12.71
CA GLY A 197 22.19 -5.88 -12.86
C GLY A 197 23.08 -4.75 -12.31
N ARG A 198 22.55 -3.91 -11.43
CA ARG A 198 23.24 -2.77 -10.80
C ARG A 198 22.62 -2.38 -9.48
N GLU A 199 23.32 -1.57 -8.69
CA GLU A 199 22.90 -1.07 -7.40
C GLU A 199 21.64 -0.20 -7.49
N VAL A 200 20.76 -0.30 -6.47
CA VAL A 200 19.63 0.59 -6.25
C VAL A 200 19.89 1.49 -5.03
N PHE A 201 19.45 2.75 -5.13
CA PHE A 201 19.58 3.74 -4.08
C PHE A 201 18.32 3.75 -3.21
N ILE A 202 18.43 4.28 -1.99
CA ILE A 202 17.30 4.47 -1.08
C ILE A 202 17.09 5.96 -0.90
N ALA A 203 15.85 6.42 -1.07
CA ALA A 203 15.50 7.82 -0.87
C ALA A 203 15.75 8.26 0.58
N SER A 204 16.27 9.45 0.75
CA SER A 204 16.38 10.07 2.08
C SER A 204 15.00 10.45 2.62
N LYS A 205 14.85 10.57 3.95
CA LYS A 205 13.59 11.04 4.58
C LYS A 205 13.20 12.47 4.18
N LEU A 206 14.13 13.26 3.63
CA LEU A 206 13.93 14.63 3.18
C LEU A 206 13.69 14.75 1.67
N SER A 207 13.55 13.61 0.96
CA SER A 207 13.30 13.61 -0.49
C SER A 207 11.92 14.19 -0.80
N GLU A 208 11.80 14.82 -1.97
CA GLU A 208 10.54 15.30 -2.52
C GLU A 208 9.50 14.16 -2.60
N ILE A 209 8.22 14.48 -2.33
CA ILE A 209 7.14 13.49 -2.36
C ILE A 209 6.78 13.19 -3.82
N LYS A 210 7.26 12.08 -4.35
CA LYS A 210 6.99 11.59 -5.71
C LYS A 210 6.00 10.43 -5.76
N ALA A 211 5.67 9.84 -4.61
CA ALA A 211 4.81 8.65 -4.53
C ALA A 211 4.10 8.55 -3.18
N PRO A 212 3.01 7.74 -3.07
CA PRO A 212 2.33 7.49 -1.81
C PRO A 212 3.23 6.81 -0.77
N GLY A 213 3.01 7.13 0.52
CA GLY A 213 3.71 6.49 1.64
C GLY A 213 5.05 7.12 2.00
N MET A 214 5.41 8.28 1.41
CA MET A 214 6.61 9.04 1.77
C MET A 214 6.38 10.01 2.94
N LEU A 215 5.13 10.27 3.35
CA LEU A 215 4.82 11.10 4.52
C LEU A 215 5.35 10.46 5.80
N LEU A 216 5.88 11.25 6.73
CA LEU A 216 6.48 10.77 7.98
C LEU A 216 5.44 10.05 8.84
N LYS A 217 4.34 10.72 9.20
CA LYS A 217 3.26 10.10 9.97
C LYS A 217 2.26 9.40 9.04
N HIS A 218 2.24 8.08 9.09
CA HIS A 218 1.37 7.23 8.29
C HIS A 218 1.19 5.87 8.96
N TYR A 219 0.15 5.12 8.61
CA TYR A 219 -0.12 3.78 9.15
C TYR A 219 -0.37 3.72 10.67
N ALA A 220 -0.77 4.83 11.27
CA ALA A 220 -0.91 4.91 12.71
C ALA A 220 -2.26 4.31 13.17
N PRO A 221 -2.26 3.34 14.13
CA PRO A 221 -3.45 2.99 14.90
C PRO A 221 -3.82 4.14 15.83
N LYS A 222 -4.99 4.09 16.45
CA LYS A 222 -5.39 5.03 17.51
C LYS A 222 -4.58 4.83 18.79
N THR A 223 -4.24 3.57 19.08
CA THR A 223 -3.43 3.16 20.23
C THR A 223 -1.96 3.44 19.95
N LYS A 224 -1.22 3.92 20.94
CA LYS A 224 0.23 4.17 20.81
C LYS A 224 0.99 2.89 20.48
N VAL A 225 2.06 3.02 19.69
CA VAL A 225 2.94 1.92 19.35
C VAL A 225 4.31 2.15 19.99
N ARG A 226 4.81 1.15 20.71
CA ARG A 226 6.17 1.12 21.28
C ARG A 226 6.99 0.04 20.59
N LEU A 227 8.03 0.44 19.89
CA LEU A 227 8.88 -0.45 19.10
C LEU A 227 10.00 -1.07 19.97
N ASN A 228 10.58 -2.14 19.43
CA ASN A 228 11.71 -2.85 20.03
C ASN A 228 11.47 -3.23 21.48
N ALA A 229 10.25 -3.63 21.79
CA ALA A 229 9.90 -4.10 23.11
C ALA A 229 10.50 -5.48 23.35
N ASP A 230 11.21 -5.61 24.44
CA ASP A 230 11.78 -6.88 24.95
C ASP A 230 11.37 -7.10 26.39
N GLY A 231 11.47 -8.35 26.86
CA GLY A 231 11.10 -8.72 28.22
C GLY A 231 9.59 -8.72 28.49
N ALA A 232 9.20 -8.29 29.69
CA ALA A 232 7.79 -8.27 30.09
C ALA A 232 7.04 -7.04 29.59
N LEU A 233 5.73 -7.20 29.34
CA LEU A 233 4.83 -6.09 29.07
C LEU A 233 4.77 -5.16 30.30
N ARG A 234 4.69 -3.85 30.05
CA ARG A 234 4.40 -2.85 31.06
C ARG A 234 2.89 -2.85 31.38
N SER A 235 2.49 -2.20 32.45
CA SER A 235 1.05 -2.01 32.72
C SER A 235 0.37 -1.28 31.55
N SER A 236 -0.84 -1.70 31.20
CA SER A 236 -1.61 -1.17 30.06
C SER A 236 -0.95 -1.35 28.69
N GLU A 237 -0.19 -2.43 28.49
CA GLU A 237 0.36 -2.83 27.19
C GLU A 237 -0.23 -4.16 26.71
N VAL A 238 -0.34 -4.30 25.38
CA VAL A 238 -0.57 -5.59 24.69
C VAL A 238 0.58 -5.87 23.75
N GLY A 239 0.96 -7.16 23.59
CA GLY A 239 2.12 -7.55 22.80
C GLY A 239 1.78 -7.84 21.34
N LEU A 240 2.63 -7.36 20.43
CA LEU A 240 2.74 -7.85 19.07
C LEU A 240 4.10 -8.52 18.92
N ASN A 241 4.09 -9.84 18.95
CA ASN A 241 5.28 -10.69 18.96
C ASN A 241 5.80 -10.99 17.55
N PHE A 242 7.03 -11.50 17.49
CA PHE A 242 7.63 -12.12 16.31
C PHE A 242 8.56 -13.25 16.74
N GLY A 243 8.42 -14.42 16.11
CA GLY A 243 9.20 -15.61 16.46
C GLY A 243 9.03 -16.01 17.94
N LYS A 244 10.12 -16.17 18.63
CA LYS A 244 10.16 -16.62 20.04
C LYS A 244 10.09 -15.47 21.06
N SER A 245 9.73 -14.26 20.65
CA SER A 245 9.54 -13.16 21.60
C SER A 245 8.43 -13.45 22.60
N LYS A 246 8.50 -12.86 23.80
CA LYS A 246 7.64 -13.21 24.93
C LYS A 246 6.91 -11.99 25.50
N LEU A 247 6.35 -11.16 24.63
CA LEU A 247 5.43 -10.08 25.04
C LEU A 247 4.05 -10.69 25.32
N ASN A 248 3.97 -11.54 26.34
CA ASN A 248 2.76 -12.34 26.61
C ASN A 248 1.84 -11.58 27.55
N GLY A 249 0.60 -11.43 27.14
CA GLY A 249 -0.49 -10.81 27.88
C GLY A 249 -1.82 -11.14 27.22
N LEU A 250 -2.91 -10.84 27.91
CA LEU A 250 -4.27 -11.03 27.35
C LEU A 250 -4.39 -10.22 26.06
N GLY A 251 -4.79 -10.88 24.97
CA GLY A 251 -4.95 -10.27 23.65
C GLY A 251 -3.68 -10.12 22.81
N SER A 252 -2.48 -10.49 23.35
CA SER A 252 -1.24 -10.45 22.56
C SER A 252 -1.29 -11.39 21.36
N LEU A 253 -0.72 -10.93 20.23
CA LEU A 253 -0.65 -11.66 18.96
C LEU A 253 0.81 -11.90 18.57
N ASN A 254 1.06 -12.87 17.67
CA ASN A 254 2.38 -13.13 17.11
C ASN A 254 2.30 -13.06 15.58
N LEU A 255 3.08 -12.17 14.98
CA LEU A 255 3.12 -11.98 13.51
C LEU A 255 3.51 -13.27 12.78
N SER A 256 4.42 -14.07 13.35
CA SER A 256 4.80 -15.39 12.88
C SER A 256 5.52 -16.15 14.00
N ASP A 257 4.96 -17.25 14.45
CA ASP A 257 5.62 -18.11 15.47
C ASP A 257 6.90 -18.75 14.94
N GLY A 258 6.93 -19.06 13.65
CA GLY A 258 8.08 -19.60 12.93
C GLY A 258 9.14 -18.56 12.53
N ALA A 259 8.95 -17.28 12.88
CA ALA A 259 9.79 -16.17 12.44
C ALA A 259 9.87 -16.05 10.89
N ASP A 260 8.82 -16.45 10.18
CA ASP A 260 8.68 -16.26 8.74
C ASP A 260 8.32 -14.79 8.44
N MET A 261 9.15 -14.13 7.64
CA MET A 261 9.00 -12.72 7.30
C MET A 261 7.85 -12.47 6.32
N ILE A 262 7.49 -13.45 5.50
CA ILE A 262 6.36 -13.37 4.56
C ILE A 262 5.06 -13.41 5.34
N GLU A 263 4.94 -14.40 6.25
CA GLU A 263 3.81 -14.52 7.16
C GLU A 263 3.66 -13.27 8.03
N ALA A 264 4.77 -12.76 8.58
CA ALA A 264 4.76 -11.56 9.41
C ALA A 264 4.29 -10.31 8.63
N ALA A 265 4.69 -10.17 7.38
CA ALA A 265 4.24 -9.09 6.50
C ALA A 265 2.75 -9.20 6.21
N ALA A 266 2.25 -10.39 5.87
CA ALA A 266 0.84 -10.65 5.58
C ALA A 266 -0.06 -10.34 6.79
N ASN A 267 0.41 -10.62 8.01
CA ASN A 267 -0.34 -10.42 9.25
C ASN A 267 -0.25 -9.00 9.81
N LEU A 268 0.73 -8.17 9.38
CA LEU A 268 1.06 -6.92 10.07
C LEU A 268 -0.13 -6.00 10.27
N PHE A 269 -0.79 -5.57 9.20
CA PHE A 269 -1.91 -4.62 9.30
C PHE A 269 -3.15 -5.26 9.91
N ASP A 270 -3.44 -6.53 9.60
CA ASP A 270 -4.57 -7.24 10.19
C ASP A 270 -4.43 -7.31 11.72
N TYR A 271 -3.27 -7.68 12.21
CA TYR A 271 -3.02 -7.78 13.65
C TYR A 271 -2.96 -6.39 14.33
N LEU A 272 -2.44 -5.38 13.65
CA LEU A 272 -2.50 -4.00 14.18
C LEU A 272 -3.95 -3.50 14.28
N HIS A 273 -4.82 -3.81 13.32
CA HIS A 273 -6.25 -3.50 13.40
C HIS A 273 -6.91 -4.24 14.57
N ASN A 274 -6.65 -5.54 14.73
CA ASN A 274 -7.22 -6.36 15.80
C ASN A 274 -6.75 -5.87 17.19
N LEU A 275 -5.45 -5.56 17.32
CA LEU A 275 -4.88 -5.04 18.57
C LEU A 275 -5.40 -3.64 18.89
N ASP A 276 -5.53 -2.76 17.91
CA ASP A 276 -6.08 -1.42 18.12
C ASP A 276 -7.52 -1.49 18.64
N GLU A 277 -8.36 -2.36 18.06
CA GLU A 277 -9.71 -2.60 18.55
C GLU A 277 -9.75 -3.22 19.95
N PHE A 278 -8.89 -4.20 20.20
CA PHE A 278 -8.77 -4.82 21.52
C PHE A 278 -8.35 -3.79 22.57
N CYS A 279 -7.39 -2.95 22.27
CA CYS A 279 -6.93 -1.87 23.14
C CYS A 279 -8.04 -0.88 23.45
N GLN A 280 -8.79 -0.42 22.43
CA GLN A 280 -9.90 0.52 22.62
C GLN A 280 -11.02 -0.07 23.51
N LYS A 281 -11.33 -1.36 23.37
CA LYS A 281 -12.36 -2.05 24.15
C LYS A 281 -11.95 -2.30 25.61
N ASN A 282 -10.65 -2.48 25.88
CA ASN A 282 -10.13 -2.88 27.19
C ASN A 282 -9.36 -1.76 27.91
N ASN A 283 -9.40 -0.50 27.39
CA ASN A 283 -8.69 0.65 27.95
C ASN A 283 -7.16 0.39 28.07
N ILE A 284 -6.58 -0.29 27.07
CA ILE A 284 -5.15 -0.49 26.93
C ILE A 284 -4.57 0.65 26.10
N ASN A 285 -3.43 1.20 26.50
CA ASN A 285 -2.91 2.45 25.95
C ASN A 285 -1.80 2.23 24.92
N THR A 286 -1.18 1.05 24.89
CA THR A 286 0.04 0.84 24.08
C THR A 286 0.09 -0.58 23.50
N ILE A 287 0.42 -0.65 22.21
CA ILE A 287 0.83 -1.88 21.52
C ILE A 287 2.36 -1.93 21.59
N ALA A 288 2.89 -2.91 22.31
CA ALA A 288 4.31 -3.16 22.42
C ALA A 288 4.73 -4.16 21.33
N VAL A 289 5.63 -3.75 20.44
CA VAL A 289 6.06 -4.54 19.28
C VAL A 289 7.46 -5.10 19.52
N ALA A 290 7.60 -6.41 19.38
CA ALA A 290 8.89 -7.10 19.48
C ALA A 290 9.86 -6.66 18.36
N PRO A 291 11.18 -6.76 18.56
CA PRO A 291 12.15 -6.50 17.52
C PRO A 291 11.94 -7.40 16.30
N ILE A 292 11.97 -6.81 15.11
CA ILE A 292 11.90 -7.52 13.83
C ILE A 292 13.21 -7.30 13.07
N PRO A 293 13.82 -8.35 12.48
CA PRO A 293 15.05 -8.23 11.71
C PRO A 293 14.97 -7.17 10.62
N ASN A 294 15.94 -6.26 10.54
CA ASN A 294 15.96 -5.16 9.58
C ASN A 294 16.68 -5.55 8.27
N ALA A 295 16.22 -6.65 7.64
CA ALA A 295 16.76 -7.18 6.39
C ALA A 295 15.63 -7.75 5.51
N GLY A 296 15.81 -7.75 4.19
CA GLY A 296 14.83 -8.29 3.25
C GLY A 296 13.47 -7.60 3.39
N ILE A 297 12.39 -8.39 3.57
CA ILE A 297 11.02 -7.90 3.79
C ILE A 297 10.90 -7.14 5.12
N GLY A 298 11.75 -7.43 6.11
CA GLY A 298 11.78 -6.72 7.38
C GLY A 298 12.04 -5.23 7.26
N LEU A 299 12.73 -4.78 6.21
CA LEU A 299 12.85 -3.34 5.89
C LEU A 299 11.47 -2.69 5.71
N ALA A 300 10.57 -3.36 4.99
CA ALA A 300 9.22 -2.85 4.76
C ALA A 300 8.37 -2.89 6.04
N ILE A 301 8.45 -3.98 6.82
CA ILE A 301 7.73 -4.11 8.09
C ILE A 301 8.18 -3.00 9.06
N ASN A 302 9.49 -2.83 9.24
CA ASN A 302 10.05 -1.82 10.15
C ASN A 302 9.75 -0.38 9.68
N ASP A 303 9.73 -0.10 8.37
CA ASP A 303 9.31 1.21 7.85
C ASP A 303 7.85 1.51 8.24
N ARG A 304 6.92 0.54 8.10
CA ARG A 304 5.51 0.71 8.50
C ARG A 304 5.37 0.92 10.00
N LEU A 305 6.04 0.12 10.80
CA LEU A 305 6.02 0.21 12.26
C LEU A 305 6.62 1.52 12.76
N SER A 306 7.72 2.00 12.18
CA SER A 306 8.32 3.27 12.54
C SER A 306 7.37 4.44 12.30
N ARG A 307 6.67 4.45 11.15
CA ARG A 307 5.67 5.48 10.83
C ARG A 307 4.39 5.38 11.66
N ALA A 308 4.06 4.17 12.14
CA ALA A 308 2.92 3.93 13.03
C ALA A 308 3.19 4.42 14.45
N ALA A 309 4.46 4.51 14.86
CA ALA A 309 4.91 4.93 16.19
C ALA A 309 5.15 6.45 16.32
N GLU A 310 5.13 7.20 15.20
CA GLU A 310 5.23 8.68 15.16
C GLU A 310 3.85 9.36 15.46
#